data_6d17aa5309f98aa655e7c5e7ecaa3082
#
_entry.id   6d17aa5309f98aa655e7c5e7ecaa3082
#
_cell.length_a   1.000
_cell.length_b   1.000
_cell.length_c   1.000
_cell.angle_alpha   90.00
_cell.angle_beta   90.00
_cell.angle_gamma   90.00
#
_symmetry.space_group_name_H-M   'P 1'
#
loop_
_entity.id
_entity.type
_entity.pdbx_description
1 polymer ?
#
loop_
_entity_poly.entity_id
_entity_poly.type
_entity_poly.pdbx_seq_one_letter_code
_entity_poly.pdbx_strand_id
1 'polypeptide(L)'
;MSRIEMGLMTLEDVDAVHEIETLCFKTPWSRESFLREVTDNACARYMVLREDGRAIAYAGVWFVLDEGHITNIAVHPDKRGMGYGERVTRGLIQLAADSGMNWMTLE
;
A
#
# COMPACT_ATOMS: atom_id res chain seq x y z
N MET A 1 -9.98 22.65 -0.74
CA MET A 1 -9.09 21.89 -1.65
C MET A 1 -8.39 20.79 -0.86
N SER A 2 -8.47 19.57 -1.34
CA SER A 2 -7.85 18.43 -0.64
C SER A 2 -6.36 18.38 -0.86
N ARG A 3 -5.64 17.95 0.16
CA ARG A 3 -4.19 17.76 0.09
C ARG A 3 -3.89 16.29 -0.07
N ILE A 4 -3.22 15.92 -1.15
CA ILE A 4 -2.83 14.55 -1.45
C ILE A 4 -1.34 14.38 -1.17
N GLU A 5 -1.00 13.40 -0.32
CA GLU A 5 0.37 13.07 0.02
C GLU A 5 0.60 11.58 -0.09
N MET A 6 1.81 11.20 -0.46
CA MET A 6 2.22 9.80 -0.52
C MET A 6 3.33 9.55 0.50
N GLY A 7 3.29 8.39 1.15
CA GLY A 7 4.32 8.01 2.11
C GLY A 7 4.23 6.55 2.49
N LEU A 8 5.17 6.12 3.31
CA LEU A 8 5.15 4.76 3.86
C LEU A 8 4.01 4.63 4.86
N MET A 9 3.37 3.46 4.88
CA MET A 9 2.31 3.17 5.84
C MET A 9 2.85 3.19 7.26
N THR A 10 2.12 3.86 8.15
CA THR A 10 2.40 3.89 9.57
C THR A 10 1.29 3.20 10.34
N LEU A 11 1.48 3.02 11.65
CA LEU A 11 0.44 2.46 12.51
C LEU A 11 -0.86 3.25 12.45
N GLU A 12 -0.77 4.56 12.25
CA GLU A 12 -1.94 5.43 12.16
C GLU A 12 -2.77 5.19 10.90
N ASP A 13 -2.18 4.61 9.86
CA ASP A 13 -2.87 4.32 8.61
C ASP A 13 -3.63 2.98 8.62
N VAL A 14 -3.36 2.12 9.60
CA VAL A 14 -3.86 0.74 9.59
C VAL A 14 -5.38 0.67 9.50
N ASP A 15 -6.08 1.49 10.27
CA ASP A 15 -7.55 1.47 10.25
C ASP A 15 -8.12 1.85 8.89
N ALA A 16 -7.58 2.89 8.27
CA ALA A 16 -8.02 3.33 6.94
C ALA A 16 -7.67 2.31 5.87
N VAL A 17 -6.48 1.72 5.93
CA VAL A 17 -6.05 0.68 4.99
C VAL A 17 -6.92 -0.56 5.13
N HIS A 18 -7.22 -0.98 6.36
CA HIS A 18 -8.11 -2.12 6.62
C HIS A 18 -9.52 -1.86 6.08
N GLU A 19 -10.03 -0.63 6.23
CA GLU A 19 -11.32 -0.26 5.64
C GLU A 19 -11.32 -0.44 4.13
N ILE A 20 -10.28 0.05 3.44
CA ILE A 20 -10.15 -0.09 1.99
C ILE A 20 -10.11 -1.58 1.60
N GLU A 21 -9.31 -2.37 2.31
CA GLU A 21 -9.20 -3.81 2.07
C GLU A 21 -10.57 -4.49 2.18
N THR A 22 -11.32 -4.17 3.23
CA THR A 22 -12.64 -4.74 3.48
C THR A 22 -13.65 -4.36 2.39
N LEU A 23 -13.57 -3.14 1.87
CA LEU A 23 -14.45 -2.66 0.82
C LEU A 23 -14.11 -3.23 -0.56
N CYS A 24 -12.85 -3.61 -0.79
CA CYS A 24 -12.36 -3.99 -2.12
C CYS A 24 -12.28 -5.51 -2.33
N PHE A 25 -12.16 -6.32 -1.28
CA PHE A 25 -11.89 -7.75 -1.41
C PHE A 25 -12.92 -8.59 -0.66
N LYS A 26 -13.26 -9.77 -1.22
CA LYS A 26 -14.21 -10.70 -0.60
C LYS A 26 -13.63 -11.34 0.67
N THR A 27 -12.33 -11.64 0.65
CA THR A 27 -11.62 -12.22 1.79
C THR A 27 -10.51 -11.25 2.20
N PRO A 28 -10.89 -10.16 2.86
CA PRO A 28 -9.91 -9.13 3.22
C PRO A 28 -8.97 -9.63 4.31
N TRP A 29 -7.74 -9.08 4.30
CA TRP A 29 -6.82 -9.27 5.42
C TRP A 29 -7.42 -8.61 6.66
N SER A 30 -7.12 -9.19 7.83
CA SER A 30 -7.55 -8.65 9.09
C SER A 30 -6.74 -7.40 9.46
N ARG A 31 -7.28 -6.59 10.36
CA ARG A 31 -6.57 -5.45 10.91
C ARG A 31 -5.24 -5.87 11.55
N GLU A 32 -5.25 -7.01 12.25
CA GLU A 32 -4.04 -7.55 12.89
C GLU A 32 -2.96 -7.91 11.88
N SER A 33 -3.36 -8.41 10.70
CA SER A 33 -2.41 -8.73 9.64
C SER A 33 -1.68 -7.47 9.17
N PHE A 34 -2.40 -6.36 8.99
CA PHE A 34 -1.77 -5.09 8.62
C PHE A 34 -0.87 -4.55 9.74
N LEU A 35 -1.28 -4.69 10.99
CA LEU A 35 -0.45 -4.30 12.11
C LEU A 35 0.88 -5.05 12.10
N ARG A 36 0.86 -6.36 11.87
CA ARG A 36 2.06 -7.18 11.80
C ARG A 36 2.96 -6.79 10.64
N GLU A 37 2.35 -6.44 9.49
CA GLU A 37 3.13 -6.00 8.33
C GLU A 37 3.92 -4.74 8.62
N VAL A 38 3.36 -3.83 9.40
CA VAL A 38 4.04 -2.57 9.75
C VAL A 38 5.07 -2.79 10.86
N THR A 39 4.77 -3.65 11.84
CA THR A 39 5.60 -3.78 13.05
C THR A 39 6.60 -4.92 12.99
N ASP A 40 6.23 -6.07 12.42
CA ASP A 40 7.00 -7.31 12.57
C ASP A 40 7.58 -7.85 11.25
N ASN A 41 7.12 -7.39 10.10
CA ASN A 41 7.61 -7.92 8.83
C ASN A 41 8.64 -6.95 8.22
N ALA A 42 9.92 -7.25 8.47
CA ALA A 42 11.02 -6.42 7.97
C ALA A 42 11.13 -6.43 6.44
N CYS A 43 10.55 -7.43 5.77
CA CYS A 43 10.59 -7.54 4.31
C CYS A 43 9.42 -6.84 3.63
N ALA A 44 8.44 -6.39 4.39
CA ALA A 44 7.26 -5.74 3.83
C ALA A 44 7.44 -4.24 3.76
N ARG A 45 6.96 -3.65 2.67
CA ARG A 45 6.85 -2.20 2.52
C ARG A 45 5.49 -1.89 1.93
N TYR A 46 4.81 -0.92 2.53
CA TYR A 46 3.51 -0.47 2.06
C TYR A 46 3.57 1.01 1.79
N MET A 47 3.11 1.38 0.60
CA MET A 47 2.97 2.78 0.21
C MET A 47 1.50 3.15 0.34
N VAL A 48 1.21 4.30 0.94
CA VAL A 48 -0.15 4.82 1.04
C VAL A 48 -0.24 6.18 0.37
N LEU A 49 -1.41 6.47 -0.16
CA LEU A 49 -1.77 7.80 -0.65
C LEU A 49 -2.81 8.34 0.33
N ARG A 50 -2.54 9.51 0.90
CA ARG A 50 -3.41 10.13 1.90
C ARG A 50 -4.07 11.38 1.33
N GLU A 51 -5.35 11.52 1.62
CA GLU A 51 -6.08 12.75 1.37
C GLU A 51 -6.38 13.36 2.74
N ASP A 52 -5.84 14.54 2.98
CA ASP A 52 -5.99 15.24 4.25
C ASP A 52 -5.63 14.37 5.46
N GLY A 53 -4.57 13.58 5.32
CA GLY A 53 -4.04 12.73 6.38
C GLY A 53 -4.64 11.34 6.48
N ARG A 54 -5.70 11.02 5.71
CA ARG A 54 -6.33 9.70 5.75
C ARG A 54 -5.99 8.91 4.49
N ALA A 55 -5.55 7.67 4.65
CA ALA A 55 -5.23 6.81 3.52
C ALA A 55 -6.47 6.52 2.67
N ILE A 56 -6.35 6.74 1.35
CA ILE A 56 -7.40 6.49 0.37
C ILE A 56 -6.99 5.45 -0.66
N ALA A 57 -5.70 5.10 -0.70
CA ALA A 57 -5.16 4.06 -1.56
C ALA A 57 -3.91 3.50 -0.93
N TYR A 58 -3.59 2.25 -1.25
CA TYR A 58 -2.35 1.64 -0.78
C TYR A 58 -1.87 0.57 -1.75
N ALA A 59 -0.57 0.27 -1.67
CA ALA A 59 0.05 -0.82 -2.39
C ALA A 59 1.12 -1.44 -1.50
N GLY A 60 1.18 -2.77 -1.47
CA GLY A 60 2.13 -3.49 -0.65
C GLY A 60 3.09 -4.33 -1.47
N VAL A 61 4.31 -4.48 -0.98
CA VAL A 61 5.32 -5.32 -1.59
C VAL A 61 6.10 -6.07 -0.49
N TRP A 62 6.43 -7.31 -0.78
CA TRP A 62 7.37 -8.09 0.02
C TRP A 62 8.68 -8.20 -0.76
N PHE A 63 9.79 -7.86 -0.11
CA PHE A 63 11.13 -7.98 -0.68
C PHE A 63 11.70 -9.35 -0.32
N VAL A 64 12.01 -10.15 -1.35
CA VAL A 64 12.63 -11.46 -1.19
C VAL A 64 13.88 -11.46 -2.07
N LEU A 65 15.05 -11.45 -1.43
CA LEU A 65 16.33 -11.30 -2.12
C LEU A 65 16.33 -10.01 -2.95
N ASP A 66 16.48 -10.09 -4.26
CA ASP A 66 16.46 -8.94 -5.16
C ASP A 66 15.13 -8.78 -5.89
N GLU A 67 14.08 -9.50 -5.43
CA GLU A 67 12.76 -9.45 -6.03
C GLU A 67 11.75 -8.76 -5.13
N GLY A 68 10.89 -7.95 -5.72
CA GLY A 68 9.74 -7.38 -5.04
C GLY A 68 8.46 -8.09 -5.48
N HIS A 69 7.70 -8.62 -4.53
CA HIS A 69 6.43 -9.30 -4.79
C HIS A 69 5.29 -8.39 -4.32
N ILE A 70 4.55 -7.83 -5.27
CA ILE A 70 3.41 -6.97 -4.95
C ILE A 70 2.29 -7.83 -4.40
N THR A 71 1.88 -7.55 -3.17
CA THR A 71 0.89 -8.36 -2.47
C THR A 71 -0.54 -7.90 -2.73
N ASN A 72 -0.77 -6.58 -2.66
CA ASN A 72 -2.09 -6.03 -2.91
C ASN A 72 -1.98 -4.56 -3.31
N ILE A 73 -2.94 -4.13 -4.10
CA ILE A 73 -3.11 -2.73 -4.51
C ILE A 73 -4.60 -2.45 -4.44
N ALA A 74 -4.98 -1.38 -3.78
CA ALA A 74 -6.40 -1.02 -3.68
C ALA A 74 -6.59 0.48 -3.54
N VAL A 75 -7.72 0.96 -4.07
CA VAL A 75 -8.16 2.34 -3.95
C VAL A 75 -9.55 2.32 -3.33
N HIS A 76 -9.79 3.21 -2.36
CA HIS A 76 -11.12 3.35 -1.76
C HIS A 76 -12.17 3.53 -2.88
N PRO A 77 -13.30 2.81 -2.83
CA PRO A 77 -14.30 2.86 -3.92
C PRO A 77 -14.76 4.28 -4.29
N ASP A 78 -14.84 5.18 -3.31
CA ASP A 78 -15.28 6.56 -3.54
C ASP A 78 -14.22 7.43 -4.21
N LYS A 79 -13.00 6.92 -4.35
CA LYS A 79 -11.85 7.67 -4.89
C LYS A 79 -11.33 7.08 -6.20
N ARG A 80 -12.05 6.15 -6.80
CA ARG A 80 -11.65 5.54 -8.06
C ARG A 80 -11.85 6.51 -9.24
N GLY A 81 -11.13 6.23 -10.33
CA GLY A 81 -11.21 7.04 -11.53
C GLY A 81 -10.39 8.32 -11.51
N MET A 82 -9.55 8.50 -10.51
CA MET A 82 -8.70 9.70 -10.36
C MET A 82 -7.21 9.42 -10.55
N GLY A 83 -6.85 8.19 -10.92
CA GLY A 83 -5.45 7.82 -11.12
C GLY A 83 -4.67 7.52 -9.86
N TYR A 84 -5.32 7.37 -8.71
CA TYR A 84 -4.64 7.15 -7.43
C TYR A 84 -3.99 5.77 -7.35
N GLY A 85 -4.61 4.74 -7.93
CA GLY A 85 -4.02 3.40 -7.99
C GLY A 85 -2.70 3.41 -8.75
N GLU A 86 -2.65 4.10 -9.88
CA GLU A 86 -1.42 4.25 -10.65
C GLU A 86 -0.37 5.02 -9.85
N ARG A 87 -0.76 6.10 -9.19
CA ARG A 87 0.17 6.93 -8.41
C ARG A 87 0.80 6.13 -7.27
N VAL A 88 0.00 5.40 -6.50
CA VAL A 88 0.52 4.62 -5.38
C VAL A 88 1.37 3.45 -5.86
N THR A 89 1.02 2.84 -6.99
CA THR A 89 1.80 1.77 -7.60
C THR A 89 3.15 2.29 -8.09
N ARG A 90 3.17 3.43 -8.75
CA ARG A 90 4.43 4.07 -9.20
C ARG A 90 5.33 4.41 -8.01
N GLY A 91 4.74 4.91 -6.92
CA GLY A 91 5.50 5.18 -5.70
C GLY A 91 6.12 3.93 -5.12
N LEU A 92 5.39 2.82 -5.13
CA LEU A 92 5.89 1.54 -4.65
C LEU A 92 7.03 1.02 -5.54
N ILE A 93 6.89 1.13 -6.85
CA ILE A 93 7.93 0.72 -7.81
C ILE A 93 9.19 1.55 -7.59
N GLN A 94 9.05 2.86 -7.39
CA GLN A 94 10.19 3.72 -7.12
C GLN A 94 10.88 3.34 -5.82
N LEU A 95 10.10 3.05 -4.78
CA LEU A 95 10.64 2.58 -3.50
C LEU A 95 11.44 1.30 -3.68
N ALA A 96 10.91 0.35 -4.45
CA ALA A 96 11.58 -0.92 -4.71
C ALA A 96 12.89 -0.70 -5.48
N ALA A 97 12.88 0.16 -6.49
CA ALA A 97 14.08 0.50 -7.26
C ALA A 97 15.14 1.14 -6.36
N ASP A 98 14.74 2.08 -5.51
CA ASP A 98 15.64 2.75 -4.57
C ASP A 98 16.19 1.79 -3.52
N SER A 99 15.49 0.69 -3.26
CA SER A 99 15.91 -0.35 -2.31
C SER A 99 16.77 -1.44 -2.95
N GLY A 100 17.10 -1.31 -4.24
CA GLY A 100 17.96 -2.24 -4.95
C GLY A 100 17.28 -3.47 -5.52
N MET A 101 15.95 -3.44 -5.66
CA MET A 101 15.22 -4.55 -6.26
C MET A 101 15.41 -4.56 -7.78
N ASN A 102 15.71 -5.72 -8.34
CA ASN A 102 15.90 -5.88 -9.78
C ASN A 102 14.65 -6.31 -10.52
N TRP A 103 13.72 -6.94 -9.80
CA TRP A 103 12.51 -7.52 -10.37
C TRP A 103 11.30 -7.19 -9.51
N MET A 104 10.18 -6.95 -10.17
CA MET A 104 8.88 -6.81 -9.51
C MET A 104 7.89 -7.77 -10.13
N THR A 105 7.14 -8.48 -9.29
CA THR A 105 6.08 -9.38 -9.75
C THR A 105 4.77 -9.00 -9.08
N LEU A 106 3.68 -9.16 -9.79
CA LEU A 106 2.32 -8.96 -9.29
C LEU A 106 1.63 -10.32 -9.20
N GLU A 107 1.15 -10.64 -8.05
CA GLU A 107 0.44 -11.90 -7.84
C GLU A 107 -1.05 -11.74 -7.78
#